data_4faad0eb1f27dc4f611cf0f9fee70d82
#
_entry.id   4faad0eb1f27dc4f611cf0f9fee70d82
#
_cell.length_a   1.000
_cell.length_b   1.000
_cell.length_c   1.000
_cell.angle_alpha   90.00
_cell.angle_beta   90.00
_cell.angle_gamma   90.00
#
_symmetry.space_group_name_H-M   'P 1'
#
loop_
_entity.id
_entity.type
_entity.pdbx_description
1 polymer ?
#
loop_
_entity_poly.entity_id
_entity_poly.type
_entity_poly.pdbx_seq_one_letter_code
_entity_poly.pdbx_strand_id
1 'polypeptide(L)'
;MDKRLRGALHAVKRVLYAIGLLVLLFYLVLFATMTYQYLKEPVVDFDDADVQYVFQWLHQKPDASQLLDSYYPPANWAGDYEKIFALKLEPEVAAEIVTRAGVVRGDGIAGELEEAVAFAMFFTRDLSWFPSEEDILTAEYYLSPIRIIHKGGYPDSVHLVIVQPEKQILYFVAAKM
;
A
#
# COMPACT_ATOMS: atom_id res chain seq x y z
N MET A 1 -9.43 64.96 5.97
CA MET A 1 -9.91 63.58 5.79
C MET A 1 -11.06 63.34 6.78
N ASP A 2 -12.23 63.10 6.25
CA ASP A 2 -13.48 62.97 7.02
C ASP A 2 -13.43 61.87 8.08
N LYS A 3 -13.92 62.15 9.31
CA LYS A 3 -13.95 61.17 10.43
C LYS A 3 -14.68 59.85 10.03
N ARG A 4 -15.67 59.94 9.15
CA ARG A 4 -16.39 58.80 8.62
C ARG A 4 -15.52 57.92 7.74
N LEU A 5 -14.64 58.47 6.93
CA LEU A 5 -13.72 57.76 6.05
C LEU A 5 -12.67 56.98 6.84
N ARG A 6 -12.16 57.58 7.93
CA ARG A 6 -11.20 56.87 8.84
C ARG A 6 -11.89 55.70 9.57
N GLY A 7 -13.14 55.85 10.02
CA GLY A 7 -13.86 54.78 10.66
C GLY A 7 -14.10 53.57 9.70
N ALA A 8 -14.52 53.86 8.47
CA ALA A 8 -14.70 52.84 7.44
C ALA A 8 -13.38 52.12 7.10
N LEU A 9 -12.27 52.83 7.00
CA LEU A 9 -10.97 52.24 6.70
C LEU A 9 -10.51 51.30 7.85
N HIS A 10 -10.76 51.68 9.10
CA HIS A 10 -10.47 50.81 10.24
C HIS A 10 -11.36 49.56 10.29
N ALA A 11 -12.64 49.66 9.94
CA ALA A 11 -13.54 48.50 9.86
C ALA A 11 -13.08 47.52 8.76
N VAL A 12 -12.73 48.05 7.56
CA VAL A 12 -12.22 47.21 6.47
C VAL A 12 -10.92 46.48 6.86
N LYS A 13 -9.98 47.20 7.50
CA LYS A 13 -8.74 46.55 8.00
C LYS A 13 -9.04 45.42 8.99
N ARG A 14 -9.97 45.62 9.95
CA ARG A 14 -10.35 44.55 10.91
C ARG A 14 -10.96 43.34 10.21
N VAL A 15 -11.80 43.55 9.22
CA VAL A 15 -12.41 42.46 8.42
C VAL A 15 -11.33 41.71 7.65
N LEU A 16 -10.39 42.43 7.02
CA LEU A 16 -9.28 41.79 6.29
C LEU A 16 -8.36 40.98 7.21
N TYR A 17 -8.07 41.49 8.41
CA TYR A 17 -7.30 40.71 9.41
C TYR A 17 -8.07 39.48 9.89
N ALA A 18 -9.38 39.59 10.13
CA ALA A 18 -10.20 38.45 10.53
C ALA A 18 -10.23 37.36 9.44
N ILE A 19 -10.39 37.75 8.17
CA ILE A 19 -10.34 36.83 7.03
C ILE A 19 -8.95 36.19 6.92
N GLY A 20 -7.88 36.98 7.01
CA GLY A 20 -6.50 36.46 6.98
C GLY A 20 -6.24 35.44 8.09
N LEU A 21 -6.74 35.72 9.32
CA LEU A 21 -6.61 34.78 10.43
C LEU A 21 -7.38 33.47 10.20
N LEU A 22 -8.62 33.57 9.66
CA LEU A 22 -9.42 32.38 9.33
C LEU A 22 -8.75 31.52 8.26
N VAL A 23 -8.17 32.14 7.23
CA VAL A 23 -7.43 31.44 6.17
C VAL A 23 -6.20 30.75 6.76
N LEU A 24 -5.46 31.44 7.62
CA LEU A 24 -4.28 30.86 8.28
C LEU A 24 -4.67 29.65 9.16
N LEU A 25 -5.73 29.78 9.96
CA LEU A 25 -6.25 28.69 10.79
C LEU A 25 -6.68 27.50 9.94
N PHE A 26 -7.35 27.74 8.82
CA PHE A 26 -7.76 26.68 7.89
C PHE A 26 -6.53 25.90 7.37
N TYR A 27 -5.48 26.62 6.93
CA TYR A 27 -4.26 25.96 6.46
C TYR A 27 -3.51 25.22 7.58
N LEU A 28 -3.50 25.76 8.80
CA LEU A 28 -2.89 25.07 9.95
C LEU A 28 -3.65 23.78 10.29
N VAL A 29 -4.98 23.79 10.27
CA VAL A 29 -5.79 22.59 10.50
C VAL A 29 -5.57 21.59 9.38
N LEU A 30 -5.57 22.04 8.11
CA LEU A 30 -5.31 21.18 6.96
C LEU A 30 -3.92 20.53 7.06
N PHE A 31 -2.90 21.30 7.38
CA PHE A 31 -1.53 20.80 7.55
C PHE A 31 -1.44 19.82 8.72
N ALA A 32 -2.07 20.13 9.86
CA ALA A 32 -2.09 19.25 11.02
C ALA A 32 -2.80 17.92 10.72
N THR A 33 -3.93 17.95 10.00
CA THR A 33 -4.65 16.73 9.59
C THR A 33 -3.85 15.90 8.61
N MET A 34 -3.22 16.52 7.61
CA MET A 34 -2.35 15.81 6.66
C MET A 34 -1.14 15.19 7.38
N THR A 35 -0.49 15.94 8.28
CA THR A 35 0.65 15.44 9.07
C THR A 35 0.22 14.30 9.99
N TYR A 36 -0.95 14.42 10.64
CA TYR A 36 -1.48 13.34 11.47
C TYR A 36 -1.79 12.07 10.66
N GLN A 37 -2.38 12.20 9.48
CA GLN A 37 -2.62 11.05 8.60
C GLN A 37 -1.31 10.42 8.11
N TYR A 38 -0.30 11.24 7.84
CA TYR A 38 1.02 10.75 7.39
C TYR A 38 1.83 10.09 8.51
N LEU A 39 1.68 10.55 9.76
CA LEU A 39 2.37 9.99 10.93
C LEU A 39 1.62 8.82 11.56
N LYS A 40 0.34 8.63 11.22
CA LYS A 40 -0.40 7.46 11.66
C LYS A 40 0.18 6.25 10.94
N GLU A 41 0.82 5.35 11.70
CA GLU A 41 1.26 4.07 11.15
C GLU A 41 0.08 3.41 10.45
N PRO A 42 0.23 3.09 9.16
CA PRO A 42 -0.83 2.45 8.41
C PRO A 42 -1.04 1.04 8.99
N VAL A 43 -2.17 0.86 9.64
CA VAL A 43 -2.59 -0.44 10.15
C VAL A 43 -3.31 -1.16 9.01
N VAL A 44 -2.97 -2.43 8.79
CA VAL A 44 -3.72 -3.29 7.85
C VAL A 44 -5.19 -3.27 8.23
N ASP A 45 -6.02 -2.83 7.30
CA ASP A 45 -7.47 -2.95 7.43
C ASP A 45 -7.89 -4.36 7.00
N PHE A 46 -8.24 -5.19 7.97
CA PHE A 46 -8.67 -6.57 7.71
C PHE A 46 -10.04 -6.65 7.01
N ASP A 47 -10.80 -5.55 6.97
CA ASP A 47 -12.03 -5.44 6.19
C ASP A 47 -11.78 -4.99 4.74
N ASP A 48 -10.54 -4.65 4.40
CA ASP A 48 -10.13 -4.31 3.05
C ASP A 48 -10.31 -5.49 2.09
N ALA A 49 -10.84 -5.23 0.90
CA ALA A 49 -11.17 -6.28 -0.07
C ALA A 49 -9.95 -7.09 -0.54
N ASP A 50 -8.78 -6.46 -0.67
CA ASP A 50 -7.55 -7.14 -1.10
C ASP A 50 -7.03 -8.06 -0.01
N VAL A 51 -7.12 -7.63 1.27
CA VAL A 51 -6.76 -8.46 2.43
C VAL A 51 -7.71 -9.65 2.53
N GLN A 52 -9.02 -9.40 2.46
CA GLN A 52 -10.04 -10.45 2.47
C GLN A 52 -9.82 -11.47 1.36
N TYR A 53 -9.42 -10.99 0.17
CA TYR A 53 -9.13 -11.87 -0.95
C TYR A 53 -7.95 -12.81 -0.64
N VAL A 54 -6.87 -12.33 -0.05
CA VAL A 54 -5.71 -13.16 0.33
C VAL A 54 -6.12 -14.24 1.32
N PHE A 55 -6.90 -13.90 2.34
CA PHE A 55 -7.39 -14.90 3.30
C PHE A 55 -8.36 -15.91 2.69
N GLN A 56 -9.23 -15.48 1.75
CA GLN A 56 -10.06 -16.40 0.98
C GLN A 56 -9.22 -17.34 0.11
N TRP A 57 -8.17 -16.78 -0.54
CA TRP A 57 -7.22 -17.57 -1.32
C TRP A 57 -6.46 -18.58 -0.44
N LEU A 58 -6.14 -18.22 0.81
CA LEU A 58 -5.56 -19.12 1.81
C LEU A 58 -6.56 -20.17 2.35
N HIS A 59 -7.85 -20.04 2.10
CA HIS A 59 -8.93 -20.80 2.75
C HIS A 59 -8.96 -20.64 4.28
N GLN A 60 -8.56 -19.46 4.75
CA GLN A 60 -8.48 -19.11 6.17
C GLN A 60 -9.37 -17.90 6.48
N LYS A 61 -9.67 -17.72 7.76
CA LYS A 61 -10.29 -16.49 8.26
C LYS A 61 -9.20 -15.47 8.55
N PRO A 62 -9.47 -14.16 8.31
CA PRO A 62 -8.57 -13.11 8.70
C PRO A 62 -8.20 -13.17 10.19
N ASP A 63 -6.91 -13.20 10.49
CA ASP A 63 -6.38 -13.22 11.85
C ASP A 63 -5.21 -12.23 11.96
N ALA A 64 -5.44 -11.16 12.72
CA ALA A 64 -4.43 -10.12 12.95
C ALA A 64 -3.17 -10.64 13.64
N SER A 65 -3.25 -11.75 14.37
CA SER A 65 -2.08 -12.37 15.02
C SER A 65 -1.07 -12.97 14.03
N GLN A 66 -1.50 -13.21 12.79
CA GLN A 66 -0.63 -13.68 11.71
C GLN A 66 0.15 -12.56 11.03
N LEU A 67 -0.22 -11.29 11.23
CA LEU A 67 0.46 -10.15 10.62
C LEU A 67 1.87 -10.00 11.21
N LEU A 68 2.87 -10.02 10.34
CA LEU A 68 4.28 -9.79 10.71
C LEU A 68 4.69 -8.35 10.47
N ASP A 69 4.41 -7.84 9.28
CA ASP A 69 4.75 -6.50 8.85
C ASP A 69 3.71 -5.98 7.85
N SER A 70 3.64 -4.66 7.70
CA SER A 70 2.75 -4.03 6.72
C SER A 70 3.23 -2.65 6.30
N TYR A 71 2.89 -2.28 5.06
CA TYR A 71 3.10 -0.96 4.49
C TYR A 71 1.88 -0.55 3.66
N TYR A 72 1.16 0.44 4.15
CA TYR A 72 -0.10 0.93 3.59
C TYR A 72 -0.07 2.46 3.51
N PRO A 73 0.69 3.07 2.62
CA PRO A 73 0.66 4.51 2.46
C PRO A 73 -0.74 4.96 2.02
N PRO A 74 -1.18 6.16 2.40
CA PRO A 74 -2.43 6.70 1.90
C PRO A 74 -2.39 6.80 0.38
N ALA A 75 -3.47 6.35 -0.29
CA ALA A 75 -3.60 6.50 -1.73
C ALA A 75 -3.40 7.97 -2.14
N ASN A 76 -2.69 8.19 -3.22
CA ASN A 76 -2.52 9.53 -3.73
C ASN A 76 -3.81 10.04 -4.42
N TRP A 77 -3.83 11.33 -4.76
CA TRP A 77 -4.98 11.97 -5.41
C TRP A 77 -5.27 11.42 -6.84
N ALA A 78 -4.30 10.74 -7.48
CA ALA A 78 -4.46 10.10 -8.79
C ALA A 78 -5.10 8.71 -8.68
N GLY A 79 -5.27 8.20 -7.45
CA GLY A 79 -5.83 6.87 -7.18
C GLY A 79 -4.81 5.75 -7.28
N ASP A 80 -3.51 6.09 -7.30
CA ASP A 80 -2.46 5.11 -7.13
C ASP A 80 -2.46 4.63 -5.69
N TYR A 81 -2.16 3.37 -5.48
CA TYR A 81 -2.14 2.78 -4.15
C TYR A 81 -1.07 1.70 -4.04
N GLU A 82 -0.63 1.51 -2.82
CA GLU A 82 0.29 0.46 -2.43
C GLU A 82 -0.26 -0.22 -1.17
N LYS A 83 -0.37 -1.53 -1.20
CA LYS A 83 -0.78 -2.33 -0.05
C LYS A 83 0.15 -3.53 0.02
N ILE A 84 1.03 -3.53 0.99
CA ILE A 84 2.05 -4.54 1.13
C ILE A 84 2.01 -5.07 2.55
N PHE A 85 1.97 -6.38 2.71
CA PHE A 85 2.03 -6.99 4.04
C PHE A 85 2.68 -8.38 4.02
N ALA A 86 3.13 -8.82 5.18
CA ALA A 86 3.64 -10.15 5.42
C ALA A 86 2.81 -10.87 6.48
N LEU A 87 2.49 -12.13 6.21
CA LEU A 87 1.73 -12.99 7.13
C LEU A 87 2.56 -14.22 7.52
N LYS A 88 2.46 -14.62 8.78
CA LYS A 88 2.91 -15.93 9.24
C LYS A 88 1.90 -16.98 8.83
N LEU A 89 2.37 -18.04 8.22
CA LEU A 89 1.57 -19.19 7.81
C LEU A 89 1.74 -20.36 8.79
N GLU A 90 0.71 -21.17 8.92
CA GLU A 90 0.84 -22.50 9.50
C GLU A 90 1.66 -23.41 8.54
N PRO A 91 2.49 -24.33 9.06
CA PRO A 91 3.35 -25.20 8.24
C PRO A 91 2.59 -25.97 7.16
N GLU A 92 1.41 -26.48 7.50
CA GLU A 92 0.57 -27.26 6.61
C GLU A 92 0.05 -26.41 5.46
N VAL A 93 -0.33 -25.16 5.73
CA VAL A 93 -0.79 -24.19 4.72
C VAL A 93 0.34 -23.80 3.79
N ALA A 94 1.53 -23.51 4.33
CA ALA A 94 2.71 -23.21 3.53
C ALA A 94 3.08 -24.37 2.58
N ALA A 95 3.00 -25.61 3.05
CA ALA A 95 3.25 -26.80 2.25
C ALA A 95 2.18 -27.04 1.18
N GLU A 96 0.91 -26.75 1.49
CA GLU A 96 -0.19 -26.91 0.53
C GLU A 96 -0.08 -25.90 -0.63
N ILE A 97 0.25 -24.64 -0.34
CA ILE A 97 0.32 -23.57 -1.33
C ILE A 97 1.25 -23.93 -2.50
N VAL A 98 2.41 -24.48 -2.23
CA VAL A 98 3.41 -24.81 -3.26
C VAL A 98 2.93 -25.85 -4.28
N THR A 99 1.87 -26.58 -3.95
CA THR A 99 1.26 -27.59 -4.83
C THR A 99 0.01 -27.09 -5.56
N ARG A 100 -0.43 -25.86 -5.30
CA ARG A 100 -1.66 -25.31 -5.91
C ARG A 100 -1.46 -24.99 -7.39
N ALA A 101 -2.51 -25.17 -8.16
CA ALA A 101 -2.54 -24.76 -9.56
C ALA A 101 -2.33 -23.22 -9.68
N GLY A 102 -1.50 -22.79 -10.62
CA GLY A 102 -1.19 -21.39 -10.87
C GLY A 102 -0.10 -20.80 -9.96
N VAL A 103 0.45 -21.58 -9.03
CA VAL A 103 1.64 -21.22 -8.27
C VAL A 103 2.89 -21.61 -9.06
N VAL A 104 3.80 -20.66 -9.24
CA VAL A 104 5.05 -20.83 -10.00
C VAL A 104 6.22 -20.68 -9.04
N ARG A 105 7.20 -21.57 -9.13
CA ARG A 105 8.46 -21.45 -8.38
C ARG A 105 9.31 -20.30 -8.91
N GLY A 106 10.00 -19.59 -8.04
CA GLY A 106 10.73 -18.37 -8.37
C GLY A 106 11.74 -18.52 -9.52
N ASP A 107 12.47 -19.62 -9.54
CA ASP A 107 13.43 -19.94 -10.62
C ASP A 107 12.77 -20.35 -11.96
N GLY A 108 11.45 -20.49 -11.98
CA GLY A 108 10.65 -20.79 -13.18
C GLY A 108 9.83 -19.61 -13.70
N ILE A 109 9.98 -18.41 -13.12
CA ILE A 109 9.27 -17.22 -13.54
C ILE A 109 9.77 -16.74 -14.90
N ALA A 110 8.83 -16.35 -15.77
CA ALA A 110 9.13 -15.80 -17.09
C ALA A 110 7.97 -14.94 -17.63
N GLY A 111 8.28 -14.07 -18.59
CA GLY A 111 7.30 -13.28 -19.33
C GLY A 111 6.48 -12.32 -18.45
N GLU A 112 5.19 -12.35 -18.56
CA GLU A 112 4.27 -11.44 -17.85
C GLU A 112 4.44 -11.45 -16.33
N LEU A 113 4.73 -12.61 -15.76
CA LEU A 113 4.95 -12.72 -14.31
C LEU A 113 6.28 -12.10 -13.88
N GLU A 114 7.32 -12.18 -14.70
CA GLU A 114 8.61 -11.52 -14.46
C GLU A 114 8.45 -9.99 -14.48
N GLU A 115 7.72 -9.46 -15.47
CA GLU A 115 7.40 -8.04 -15.54
C GLU A 115 6.58 -7.58 -14.32
N ALA A 116 5.63 -8.40 -13.87
CA ALA A 116 4.83 -8.11 -12.69
C ALA A 116 5.66 -8.11 -11.40
N VAL A 117 6.64 -9.01 -11.27
CA VAL A 117 7.59 -9.02 -10.16
C VAL A 117 8.43 -7.75 -10.18
N ALA A 118 9.04 -7.40 -11.30
CA ALA A 118 9.83 -6.19 -11.43
C ALA A 118 9.02 -4.92 -11.10
N PHE A 119 7.75 -4.87 -11.54
CA PHE A 119 6.84 -3.79 -11.18
C PHE A 119 6.57 -3.74 -9.66
N ALA A 120 6.28 -4.88 -9.02
CA ALA A 120 6.06 -4.94 -7.58
C ALA A 120 7.32 -4.52 -6.79
N MET A 121 8.51 -4.89 -7.25
CA MET A 121 9.78 -4.54 -6.60
C MET A 121 10.07 -3.04 -6.60
N PHE A 122 9.54 -2.29 -7.56
CA PHE A 122 9.63 -0.82 -7.53
C PHE A 122 9.02 -0.23 -6.25
N PHE A 123 7.94 -0.82 -5.73
CA PHE A 123 7.22 -0.35 -4.54
C PHE A 123 7.77 -0.94 -3.23
N THR A 124 8.49 -2.06 -3.29
CA THR A 124 8.95 -2.77 -2.09
C THR A 124 10.42 -2.57 -1.77
N ARG A 125 11.18 -1.92 -2.65
CA ARG A 125 12.65 -1.79 -2.57
C ARG A 125 13.18 -1.16 -1.27
N ASP A 126 12.39 -0.28 -0.65
CA ASP A 126 12.77 0.43 0.57
C ASP A 126 12.28 -0.30 1.85
N LEU A 127 11.61 -1.45 1.71
CA LEU A 127 11.08 -2.25 2.80
C LEU A 127 12.08 -3.33 3.19
N SER A 128 12.82 -3.11 4.27
CA SER A 128 13.89 -4.02 4.72
C SER A 128 13.42 -5.43 5.11
N TRP A 129 12.14 -5.61 5.38
CA TRP A 129 11.52 -6.90 5.72
C TRP A 129 10.98 -7.64 4.49
N PHE A 130 10.88 -6.98 3.34
CA PHE A 130 10.41 -7.59 2.10
C PHE A 130 11.60 -8.24 1.36
N PRO A 131 11.44 -9.42 0.71
CA PRO A 131 12.51 -10.05 -0.03
C PRO A 131 12.92 -9.23 -1.26
N SER A 132 14.19 -9.29 -1.62
CA SER A 132 14.69 -8.68 -2.84
C SER A 132 14.20 -9.42 -4.09
N GLU A 133 14.27 -8.77 -5.25
CA GLU A 133 13.98 -9.43 -6.53
C GLU A 133 14.86 -10.65 -6.75
N GLU A 134 16.14 -10.54 -6.44
CA GLU A 134 17.11 -11.65 -6.57
C GLU A 134 16.73 -12.84 -5.69
N ASP A 135 16.23 -12.61 -4.47
CA ASP A 135 15.75 -13.66 -3.58
C ASP A 135 14.52 -14.35 -4.15
N ILE A 136 13.55 -13.54 -4.61
CA ILE A 136 12.26 -14.04 -5.14
C ILE A 136 12.46 -14.93 -6.37
N LEU A 137 13.45 -14.63 -7.20
CA LEU A 137 13.76 -15.40 -8.41
C LEU A 137 14.54 -16.69 -8.13
N THR A 138 14.55 -17.17 -6.89
CA THR A 138 15.18 -18.45 -6.49
C THR A 138 14.16 -19.58 -6.32
N ALA A 139 14.66 -20.80 -6.18
CA ALA A 139 13.84 -21.98 -5.90
C ALA A 139 13.19 -21.99 -4.50
N GLU A 140 13.57 -21.07 -3.62
CA GLU A 140 13.03 -20.95 -2.25
C GLU A 140 11.67 -20.26 -2.20
N TYR A 141 11.30 -19.53 -3.25
CA TYR A 141 10.08 -18.75 -3.32
C TYR A 141 9.10 -19.32 -4.33
N TYR A 142 7.84 -19.10 -4.05
CA TYR A 142 6.70 -19.49 -4.88
C TYR A 142 5.76 -18.32 -5.05
N LEU A 143 5.29 -18.08 -6.27
CA LEU A 143 4.48 -16.91 -6.62
C LEU A 143 3.16 -17.32 -7.23
N SER A 144 2.13 -16.57 -6.88
CA SER A 144 0.81 -16.65 -7.53
C SER A 144 0.34 -15.26 -7.91
N PRO A 145 0.20 -14.96 -9.21
CA PRO A 145 -0.43 -13.72 -9.62
C PRO A 145 -1.94 -13.82 -9.33
N ILE A 146 -2.45 -12.89 -8.52
CA ILE A 146 -3.87 -12.74 -8.31
C ILE A 146 -4.48 -11.93 -9.44
N ARG A 147 -3.79 -10.85 -9.81
CA ARG A 147 -4.24 -9.92 -10.83
C ARG A 147 -3.06 -9.18 -11.42
N ILE A 148 -3.00 -9.11 -12.73
CA ILE A 148 -2.09 -8.27 -13.49
C ILE A 148 -2.93 -7.50 -14.49
N ILE A 149 -2.84 -6.17 -14.46
CA ILE A 149 -3.52 -5.30 -15.43
C ILE A 149 -2.44 -4.54 -16.19
N HIS A 150 -2.53 -4.58 -17.50
CA HIS A 150 -1.63 -3.86 -18.38
C HIS A 150 -2.30 -2.62 -18.98
N LYS A 151 -1.50 -1.58 -19.18
CA LYS A 151 -1.86 -0.38 -19.91
C LYS A 151 -0.69 0.02 -20.81
N GLY A 152 -0.96 0.06 -22.12
CA GLY A 152 0.10 0.38 -23.08
C GLY A 152 1.23 -0.66 -23.18
N GLY A 153 0.97 -1.93 -22.79
CA GLY A 153 1.94 -3.02 -22.84
C GLY A 153 2.79 -3.20 -21.58
N TYR A 154 2.61 -2.36 -20.56
CA TYR A 154 3.31 -2.46 -19.29
C TYR A 154 2.32 -2.71 -18.15
N PRO A 155 2.73 -3.38 -17.04
CA PRO A 155 1.90 -3.50 -15.85
C PRO A 155 1.50 -2.11 -15.31
N ASP A 156 0.19 -1.91 -15.10
CA ASP A 156 -0.41 -0.69 -14.51
C ASP A 156 -0.89 -0.98 -13.08
N SER A 157 -1.28 -2.23 -12.83
CA SER A 157 -1.65 -2.71 -11.49
C SER A 157 -1.29 -4.19 -11.35
N VAL A 158 -0.69 -4.52 -10.22
CA VAL A 158 -0.23 -5.87 -9.91
C VAL A 158 -0.67 -6.26 -8.52
N HIS A 159 -1.26 -7.46 -8.39
CA HIS A 159 -1.55 -8.10 -7.12
C HIS A 159 -0.85 -9.47 -7.12
N LEU A 160 0.15 -9.63 -6.27
CA LEU A 160 0.96 -10.84 -6.15
C LEU A 160 0.92 -11.40 -4.74
N VAL A 161 0.83 -12.72 -4.66
CA VAL A 161 1.19 -13.49 -3.47
C VAL A 161 2.54 -14.11 -3.71
N ILE A 162 3.45 -13.96 -2.76
CA ILE A 162 4.80 -14.53 -2.76
C ILE A 162 4.95 -15.32 -1.47
N VAL A 163 5.35 -16.57 -1.56
CA VAL A 163 5.45 -17.46 -0.39
C VAL A 163 6.86 -18.00 -0.27
N GLN A 164 7.42 -17.92 0.94
CA GLN A 164 8.64 -18.60 1.34
C GLN A 164 8.28 -19.72 2.31
N PRO A 165 8.07 -20.97 1.84
CA PRO A 165 7.49 -22.04 2.65
C PRO A 165 8.38 -22.46 3.82
N GLU A 166 9.71 -22.45 3.65
CA GLU A 166 10.65 -22.82 4.72
C GLU A 166 10.57 -21.86 5.92
N LYS A 167 10.36 -20.56 5.67
CA LYS A 167 10.16 -19.58 6.73
C LYS A 167 8.70 -19.45 7.15
N GLN A 168 7.77 -20.10 6.44
CA GLN A 168 6.33 -20.01 6.68
C GLN A 168 5.82 -18.57 6.58
N ILE A 169 6.30 -17.83 5.58
CA ILE A 169 5.94 -16.42 5.36
C ILE A 169 5.25 -16.30 4.01
N LEU A 170 4.13 -15.59 4.01
CA LEU A 170 3.48 -15.07 2.81
C LEU A 170 3.68 -13.57 2.77
N TYR A 171 4.12 -13.08 1.65
CA TYR A 171 4.15 -11.67 1.30
C TYR A 171 3.05 -11.38 0.28
N PHE A 172 2.36 -10.29 0.46
CA PHE A 172 1.37 -9.79 -0.49
C PHE A 172 1.75 -8.39 -0.95
N VAL A 173 1.62 -8.17 -2.24
CA VAL A 173 1.78 -6.84 -2.87
C VAL A 173 0.58 -6.57 -3.73
N ALA A 174 -0.10 -5.46 -3.46
CA ALA A 174 -1.04 -4.84 -4.38
C ALA A 174 -0.58 -3.42 -4.65
N ALA A 175 -0.21 -3.14 -5.88
CA ALA A 175 0.30 -1.84 -6.31
C ALA A 175 -0.34 -1.40 -7.62
N LYS A 176 -0.53 -0.10 -7.78
CA LYS A 176 -1.08 0.54 -8.97
C LYS A 176 -0.43 1.90 -9.20
N MET A 177 -0.12 2.21 -10.47
CA MET A 177 0.36 3.51 -10.95
C MET A 177 -0.67 4.19 -11.85
#